data_183b48da01e6a7c0f845f8ca4ee6123c
#
_entry.id   183b48da01e6a7c0f845f8ca4ee6123c
#
_cell.length_a   1.000
_cell.length_b   1.000
_cell.length_c   1.000
_cell.angle_alpha   90.00
_cell.angle_beta   90.00
_cell.angle_gamma   90.00
#
_symmetry.space_group_name_H-M   'P 1'
#
loop_
_entity.id
_entity.type
_entity.pdbx_description
1 polymer ?
#
loop_
_entity_poly.entity_id
_entity_poly.type
_entity_poly.pdbx_seq_one_letter_code
_entity_poly.pdbx_strand_id
1 'polypeptide(L)'
;MLSVKNLTASVEGTSILRGINLEVNEGEVHAIMGPNGSGKSTFAQVLAGHQAYDVDEDVSKVTFMGKDLLELPAEERARLGMFLAFQYPVEIPGISNSYFLQASVNEIRTSRGLEELDAMDFGELLKEKMEFINVDPSFAERFVNFGFSGGEKKRNEILQLAIMEPRLAI
;
A
#
# COMPACT_ATOMS: atom_id res chain seq x y z
N MET A 1 11.57 9.11 -8.13
CA MET A 1 10.34 8.31 -8.05
C MET A 1 9.30 8.96 -7.15
N LEU A 2 9.55 9.16 -5.86
CA LEU A 2 8.70 9.96 -4.92
C LEU A 2 9.43 11.25 -4.55
N SER A 3 8.74 12.39 -4.62
CA SER A 3 9.25 13.68 -4.13
C SER A 3 8.21 14.30 -3.21
N VAL A 4 8.62 14.62 -1.99
CA VAL A 4 7.82 15.26 -0.96
C VAL A 4 8.49 16.58 -0.60
N LYS A 5 7.78 17.68 -0.73
CA LYS A 5 8.28 19.02 -0.41
C LYS A 5 7.33 19.71 0.55
N ASN A 6 7.87 20.13 1.66
CA ASN A 6 7.18 20.90 2.71
C ASN A 6 5.83 20.31 3.15
N LEU A 7 5.72 18.96 3.20
CA LEU A 7 4.47 18.28 3.53
C LEU A 7 4.04 18.64 4.96
N THR A 8 2.90 19.31 5.05
CA THR A 8 2.27 19.74 6.30
C THR A 8 0.88 19.13 6.39
N ALA A 9 0.59 18.46 7.50
CA ALA A 9 -0.70 17.81 7.69
C ALA A 9 -1.16 17.86 9.14
N SER A 10 -2.47 17.90 9.32
CA SER A 10 -3.15 17.93 10.62
C SER A 10 -4.22 16.83 10.71
N VAL A 11 -4.64 16.55 11.93
CA VAL A 11 -5.82 15.75 12.27
C VAL A 11 -6.62 16.47 13.32
N GLU A 12 -7.92 16.65 13.10
CA GLU A 12 -8.82 17.38 14.00
C GLU A 12 -8.23 18.75 14.45
N GLY A 13 -7.62 19.48 13.50
CA GLY A 13 -7.00 20.77 13.74
C GLY A 13 -5.65 20.73 14.48
N THR A 14 -5.15 19.56 14.85
CA THR A 14 -3.83 19.39 15.49
C THR A 14 -2.76 19.12 14.45
N SER A 15 -1.78 20.01 14.31
CA SER A 15 -0.66 19.85 13.37
C SER A 15 0.26 18.71 13.78
N ILE A 16 0.44 17.72 12.88
CA ILE A 16 1.27 16.52 13.08
C ILE A 16 2.52 16.58 12.21
N LEU A 17 2.35 16.77 10.89
CA LEU A 17 3.47 16.93 9.97
C LEU A 17 3.75 18.42 9.77
N ARG A 18 5.01 18.81 9.84
CA ARG A 18 5.42 20.21 9.89
C ARG A 18 6.53 20.50 8.88
N GLY A 19 6.19 20.39 7.59
CA GLY A 19 7.13 20.70 6.52
C GLY A 19 8.13 19.58 6.24
N ILE A 20 7.64 18.34 6.09
CA ILE A 20 8.48 17.19 5.75
C ILE A 20 9.00 17.31 4.32
N ASN A 21 10.30 17.07 4.15
CA ASN A 21 10.95 16.98 2.85
C ASN A 21 11.62 15.60 2.72
N LEU A 22 11.34 14.90 1.62
CA LEU A 22 11.91 13.58 1.35
C LEU A 22 11.93 13.35 -0.15
N GLU A 23 13.03 12.82 -0.66
CA GLU A 23 13.12 12.29 -2.02
C GLU A 23 13.53 10.83 -1.96
N VAL A 24 12.81 9.97 -2.69
CA VAL A 24 13.11 8.54 -2.83
C VAL A 24 13.23 8.23 -4.30
N ASN A 25 14.40 7.76 -4.73
CA ASN A 25 14.65 7.32 -6.08
C ASN A 25 14.29 5.84 -6.25
N GLU A 26 14.27 5.39 -7.48
CA GLU A 26 14.04 3.99 -7.80
C GLU A 26 15.20 3.13 -7.28
N GLY A 27 14.86 2.00 -6.66
CA GLY A 27 15.84 1.08 -6.07
C GLY A 27 16.37 1.51 -4.69
N GLU A 28 15.93 2.63 -4.14
CA GLU A 28 16.34 3.06 -2.80
C GLU A 28 15.44 2.51 -1.69
N VAL A 29 16.06 2.28 -0.53
CA VAL A 29 15.37 1.94 0.72
C VAL A 29 15.63 3.05 1.74
N HIS A 30 14.57 3.70 2.21
CA HIS A 30 14.64 4.76 3.19
C HIS A 30 14.00 4.32 4.52
N ALA A 31 14.76 4.37 5.60
CA ALA A 31 14.26 4.11 6.94
C ALA A 31 13.87 5.42 7.63
N ILE A 32 12.56 5.58 7.92
CA ILE A 32 12.05 6.73 8.67
C ILE A 32 12.04 6.40 10.15
N MET A 33 12.89 7.06 10.92
CA MET A 33 13.05 6.82 12.35
C MET A 33 12.67 8.05 13.17
N GLY A 34 12.30 7.81 14.44
CA GLY A 34 11.93 8.84 15.40
C GLY A 34 11.15 8.27 16.58
N PRO A 35 10.97 9.04 17.64
CA PRO A 35 10.20 8.62 18.83
C PRO A 35 8.73 8.37 18.51
N ASN A 36 8.01 7.75 19.45
CA ASN A 36 6.57 7.62 19.34
C ASN A 36 5.91 9.02 19.31
N GLY A 37 4.88 9.17 18.48
CA GLY A 37 4.21 10.45 18.27
C GLY A 37 4.93 11.44 17.34
N SER A 38 6.06 11.07 16.72
CA SER A 38 6.78 11.97 15.79
C SER A 38 6.15 12.07 14.38
N GLY A 39 5.02 11.42 14.12
CA GLY A 39 4.30 11.51 12.85
C GLY A 39 4.68 10.45 11.79
N LYS A 40 5.51 9.44 12.11
CA LYS A 40 5.93 8.40 11.14
C LYS A 40 4.74 7.69 10.47
N SER A 41 3.80 7.19 11.27
CA SER A 41 2.60 6.51 10.75
C SER A 41 1.67 7.49 10.03
N THR A 42 1.57 8.74 10.52
CA THR A 42 0.81 9.80 9.86
C THR A 42 1.38 10.08 8.47
N PHE A 43 2.71 10.18 8.34
CA PHE A 43 3.36 10.37 7.05
C PHE A 43 3.01 9.27 6.05
N ALA A 44 3.12 8.00 6.47
CA ALA A 44 2.76 6.86 5.64
C ALA A 44 1.28 6.88 5.21
N GLN A 45 0.37 7.19 6.14
CA GLN A 45 -1.07 7.25 5.89
C GLN A 45 -1.46 8.44 4.99
N VAL A 46 -0.83 9.59 5.16
CA VAL A 46 -1.03 10.76 4.29
C VAL A 46 -0.58 10.44 2.86
N LEU A 47 0.57 9.79 2.68
CA LEU A 47 1.02 9.35 1.35
C LEU A 47 0.05 8.35 0.71
N ALA A 48 -0.54 7.46 1.50
CA ALA A 48 -1.54 6.50 1.03
C ALA A 48 -2.93 7.12 0.76
N GLY A 49 -3.15 8.39 1.11
CA GLY A 49 -4.42 9.08 0.85
C GLY A 49 -5.49 8.85 1.92
N HIS A 50 -5.10 8.61 3.17
CA HIS A 50 -6.04 8.39 4.26
C HIS A 50 -6.79 9.68 4.61
N GLN A 51 -8.12 9.63 4.53
CA GLN A 51 -9.02 10.80 4.61
C GLN A 51 -9.13 11.47 5.99
N ALA A 52 -8.56 10.87 7.04
CA ALA A 52 -8.59 11.48 8.38
C ALA A 52 -7.60 12.64 8.54
N TYR A 53 -6.74 12.87 7.56
CA TYR A 53 -5.70 13.90 7.64
C TYR A 53 -5.99 15.02 6.66
N ASP A 54 -5.96 16.25 7.17
CA ASP A 54 -6.05 17.47 6.38
C ASP A 54 -4.64 17.90 5.96
N VAL A 55 -4.35 17.89 4.66
CA VAL A 55 -3.09 18.35 4.11
C VAL A 55 -3.21 19.82 3.73
N ASP A 56 -2.23 20.62 4.11
CA ASP A 56 -2.13 22.00 3.67
C ASP A 56 -1.55 22.04 2.25
N GLU A 57 -2.42 22.05 1.25
CA GLU A 57 -2.07 22.00 -0.17
C GLU A 57 -1.42 23.28 -0.68
N ASP A 58 -1.61 24.42 -0.01
CA ASP A 58 -1.00 25.71 -0.41
C ASP A 58 0.54 25.69 -0.25
N VAL A 59 1.04 24.89 0.71
CA VAL A 59 2.46 24.81 1.02
C VAL A 59 3.08 23.44 0.73
N SER A 60 2.27 22.39 0.62
CA SER A 60 2.73 21.02 0.40
C SER A 60 2.75 20.65 -1.07
N LYS A 61 3.78 19.93 -1.48
CA LYS A 61 3.83 19.30 -2.80
C LYS A 61 4.31 17.87 -2.68
N VAL A 62 3.52 16.93 -3.18
CA VAL A 62 3.86 15.51 -3.17
C VAL A 62 3.66 14.93 -4.55
N THR A 63 4.74 14.47 -5.18
CA THR A 63 4.66 13.85 -6.52
C THR A 63 5.17 12.42 -6.48
N PHE A 64 4.46 11.54 -7.14
CA PHE A 64 4.85 10.14 -7.34
C PHE A 64 4.73 9.77 -8.82
N MET A 65 5.80 9.25 -9.40
CA MET A 65 5.86 8.92 -10.83
C MET A 65 5.44 10.08 -11.75
N GLY A 66 5.74 11.33 -11.32
CA GLY A 66 5.42 12.54 -12.06
C GLY A 66 3.98 13.06 -11.89
N LYS A 67 3.12 12.36 -11.15
CA LYS A 67 1.74 12.81 -10.84
C LYS A 67 1.69 13.46 -9.47
N ASP A 68 0.84 14.46 -9.30
CA ASP A 68 0.56 15.03 -8.00
C ASP A 68 -0.28 14.06 -7.19
N LEU A 69 0.23 13.61 -6.02
CA LEU A 69 -0.49 12.68 -5.16
C LEU A 69 -1.64 13.34 -4.40
N LEU A 70 -1.56 14.62 -4.13
CA LEU A 70 -2.58 15.30 -3.32
C LEU A 70 -3.91 15.39 -4.07
N GLU A 71 -3.87 15.45 -5.39
CA GLU A 71 -5.06 15.43 -6.26
C GLU A 71 -5.68 14.02 -6.42
N LEU A 72 -4.99 12.95 -5.99
CA LEU A 72 -5.40 11.58 -6.24
C LEU A 72 -6.01 10.93 -5.00
N PRO A 73 -7.18 10.28 -5.11
CA PRO A 73 -7.73 9.46 -4.06
C PRO A 73 -6.89 8.18 -3.85
N ALA A 74 -7.08 7.51 -2.70
CA ALA A 74 -6.26 6.38 -2.28
C ALA A 74 -6.21 5.23 -3.32
N GLU A 75 -7.33 4.93 -3.96
CA GLU A 75 -7.44 3.89 -5.00
C GLU A 75 -6.60 4.21 -6.24
N GLU A 76 -6.53 5.48 -6.65
CA GLU A 76 -5.69 5.89 -7.77
C GLU A 76 -4.21 5.81 -7.42
N ARG A 77 -3.83 6.14 -6.18
CA ARG A 77 -2.46 5.96 -5.68
C ARG A 77 -2.06 4.50 -5.68
N ALA A 78 -2.97 3.60 -5.27
CA ALA A 78 -2.75 2.16 -5.32
C ALA A 78 -2.59 1.66 -6.78
N ARG A 79 -3.42 2.11 -7.73
CA ARG A 79 -3.28 1.80 -9.17
C ARG A 79 -1.96 2.27 -9.75
N LEU A 80 -1.43 3.40 -9.29
CA LEU A 80 -0.09 3.86 -9.66
C LEU A 80 1.04 2.96 -9.16
N GLY A 81 0.74 2.05 -8.22
CA GLY A 81 1.67 1.11 -7.65
C GLY A 81 2.20 1.52 -6.27
N MET A 82 1.46 2.29 -5.51
CA MET A 82 1.77 2.54 -4.11
C MET A 82 1.12 1.46 -3.24
N PHE A 83 1.86 0.91 -2.30
CA PHE A 83 1.41 -0.09 -1.33
C PHE A 83 1.73 0.38 0.08
N LEU A 84 0.74 0.33 0.96
CA LEU A 84 0.92 0.59 2.39
C LEU A 84 0.74 -0.71 3.18
N ALA A 85 1.79 -1.17 3.86
CA ALA A 85 1.68 -2.26 4.82
C ALA A 85 1.13 -1.73 6.15
N PHE A 86 -0.01 -2.24 6.57
CA PHE A 86 -0.66 -1.79 7.80
C PHE A 86 0.02 -2.35 9.04
N GLN A 87 0.15 -1.54 10.08
CA GLN A 87 0.58 -2.01 11.39
C GLN A 87 -0.39 -3.06 11.94
N TYR A 88 -1.69 -2.87 11.71
CA TYR A 88 -2.78 -3.79 12.05
C TYR A 88 -3.59 -4.07 10.78
N PRO A 89 -3.28 -5.17 10.06
CA PRO A 89 -3.99 -5.52 8.84
C PRO A 89 -5.49 -5.73 9.06
N VAL A 90 -6.29 -5.11 8.19
CA VAL A 90 -7.75 -5.19 8.25
C VAL A 90 -8.23 -6.60 7.95
N GLU A 91 -9.23 -7.07 8.70
CA GLU A 91 -9.91 -8.33 8.45
C GLU A 91 -11.12 -8.11 7.53
N ILE A 92 -11.26 -8.96 6.50
CA ILE A 92 -12.37 -8.91 5.56
C ILE A 92 -13.09 -10.27 5.55
N PRO A 93 -14.04 -10.48 6.48
CA PRO A 93 -14.80 -11.73 6.54
C PRO A 93 -15.61 -11.94 5.26
N GLY A 94 -15.66 -13.17 4.78
CA GLY A 94 -16.44 -13.54 3.60
C GLY A 94 -15.74 -13.37 2.25
N ILE A 95 -14.55 -12.74 2.22
CA ILE A 95 -13.76 -12.58 1.00
C ILE A 95 -12.47 -13.39 1.16
N SER A 96 -12.24 -14.39 0.30
CA SER A 96 -11.01 -15.18 0.30
C SER A 96 -9.81 -14.35 -0.18
N ASN A 97 -8.61 -14.71 0.27
CA ASN A 97 -7.37 -14.10 -0.22
C ASN A 97 -7.23 -14.23 -1.74
N SER A 98 -7.56 -15.40 -2.29
CA SER A 98 -7.49 -15.64 -3.73
C SER A 98 -8.37 -14.65 -4.50
N TYR A 99 -9.63 -14.50 -4.11
CA TYR A 99 -10.55 -13.54 -4.76
C TYR A 99 -10.08 -12.09 -4.62
N PHE A 100 -9.69 -11.69 -3.40
CA PHE A 100 -9.19 -10.34 -3.13
C PHE A 100 -7.94 -10.00 -3.95
N LEU A 101 -6.99 -10.93 -4.01
CA LEU A 101 -5.72 -10.73 -4.73
C LEU A 101 -5.94 -10.71 -6.24
N GLN A 102 -6.80 -11.59 -6.79
CA GLN A 102 -7.13 -11.57 -8.21
C GLN A 102 -7.77 -10.24 -8.63
N ALA A 103 -8.76 -9.78 -7.88
CA ALA A 103 -9.42 -8.51 -8.15
C ALA A 103 -8.42 -7.34 -8.09
N SER A 104 -7.54 -7.32 -7.08
CA SER A 104 -6.53 -6.26 -6.90
C SER A 104 -5.49 -6.26 -8.04
N VAL A 105 -5.00 -7.44 -8.42
CA VAL A 105 -4.04 -7.57 -9.53
C VAL A 105 -4.67 -7.14 -10.85
N ASN A 106 -5.90 -7.57 -11.14
CA ASN A 106 -6.59 -7.23 -12.38
C ASN A 106 -6.88 -5.73 -12.47
N GLU A 107 -7.26 -5.09 -11.37
CA GLU A 107 -7.44 -3.64 -11.31
C GLU A 107 -6.13 -2.88 -11.62
N ILE A 108 -5.01 -3.33 -11.07
CA ILE A 108 -3.68 -2.77 -11.36
C ILE A 108 -3.28 -3.00 -12.82
N ARG A 109 -3.52 -4.20 -13.36
CA ARG A 109 -3.22 -4.54 -14.76
C ARG A 109 -4.03 -3.68 -15.72
N THR A 110 -5.34 -3.58 -15.51
CA THR A 110 -6.25 -2.76 -16.32
C THR A 110 -5.84 -1.29 -16.31
N SER A 111 -5.47 -0.75 -15.14
CA SER A 111 -4.97 0.63 -15.03
C SER A 111 -3.69 0.89 -15.81
N ARG A 112 -2.92 -0.17 -16.11
CA ARG A 112 -1.69 -0.14 -16.94
C ARG A 112 -1.94 -0.49 -18.40
N GLY A 113 -3.21 -0.71 -18.82
CA GLY A 113 -3.57 -1.10 -20.17
C GLY A 113 -3.24 -2.57 -20.52
N LEU A 114 -3.09 -3.42 -19.51
CA LEU A 114 -2.87 -4.85 -19.67
C LEU A 114 -4.20 -5.60 -19.54
N GLU A 115 -4.29 -6.76 -20.19
CA GLU A 115 -5.45 -7.66 -20.06
C GLU A 115 -5.52 -8.24 -18.64
N GLU A 116 -6.76 -8.48 -18.18
CA GLU A 116 -7.00 -9.18 -16.92
C GLU A 116 -6.49 -10.63 -16.99
N LEU A 117 -6.02 -11.15 -15.87
CA LEU A 117 -5.74 -12.58 -15.73
C LEU A 117 -7.05 -13.33 -15.49
N ASP A 118 -7.25 -14.39 -16.21
CA ASP A 118 -8.32 -15.33 -15.91
C ASP A 118 -8.02 -16.13 -14.61
N ALA A 119 -8.96 -16.99 -14.20
CA ALA A 119 -8.81 -17.75 -12.96
C ALA A 119 -7.65 -18.77 -13.01
N MET A 120 -7.30 -19.28 -14.19
CA MET A 120 -6.23 -20.26 -14.36
C MET A 120 -4.86 -19.56 -14.28
N ASP A 121 -4.67 -18.51 -15.10
CA ASP A 121 -3.43 -17.73 -15.12
C ASP A 121 -3.14 -17.09 -13.77
N PHE A 122 -4.18 -16.56 -13.10
CA PHE A 122 -4.03 -16.03 -11.75
C PHE A 122 -3.69 -17.11 -10.74
N GLY A 123 -4.29 -18.31 -10.86
CA GLY A 123 -4.00 -19.45 -9.98
C GLY A 123 -2.53 -19.88 -10.06
N GLU A 124 -1.96 -19.90 -11.28
CA GLU A 124 -0.54 -20.20 -11.48
C GLU A 124 0.36 -19.13 -10.87
N LEU A 125 0.07 -17.85 -11.10
CA LEU A 125 0.79 -16.74 -10.50
C LEU A 125 0.73 -16.78 -8.97
N LEU A 126 -0.45 -17.00 -8.39
CA LEU A 126 -0.63 -17.07 -6.93
C LEU A 126 0.21 -18.20 -6.34
N LYS A 127 0.18 -19.39 -6.95
CA LYS A 127 0.96 -20.55 -6.53
C LYS A 127 2.47 -20.23 -6.56
N GLU A 128 2.97 -19.68 -7.67
CA GLU A 128 4.39 -19.28 -7.81
C GLU A 128 4.81 -18.34 -6.67
N LYS A 129 4.02 -17.28 -6.42
CA LYS A 129 4.34 -16.30 -5.37
C LYS A 129 4.27 -16.90 -3.97
N MET A 130 3.29 -17.77 -3.69
CA MET A 130 3.20 -18.46 -2.39
C MET A 130 4.39 -19.39 -2.15
N GLU A 131 4.82 -20.14 -3.16
CA GLU A 131 6.03 -20.98 -3.09
C GLU A 131 7.27 -20.11 -2.86
N PHE A 132 7.43 -19.01 -3.61
CA PHE A 132 8.57 -18.10 -3.50
C PHE A 132 8.76 -17.53 -2.08
N ILE A 133 7.67 -17.15 -1.40
CA ILE A 133 7.71 -16.59 -0.05
C ILE A 133 7.47 -17.63 1.06
N ASN A 134 7.34 -18.90 0.70
CA ASN A 134 7.10 -20.02 1.62
C ASN A 134 5.85 -19.81 2.51
N VAL A 135 4.72 -19.49 1.89
CA VAL A 135 3.40 -19.36 2.54
C VAL A 135 2.57 -20.60 2.23
N ASP A 136 1.86 -21.11 3.25
CA ASP A 136 0.99 -22.28 3.14
C ASP A 136 -0.11 -22.04 2.10
N PRO A 137 -0.30 -22.94 1.11
CA PRO A 137 -1.34 -22.82 0.09
C PRO A 137 -2.77 -22.63 0.63
N SER A 138 -3.05 -23.10 1.85
CA SER A 138 -4.36 -22.90 2.49
C SER A 138 -4.73 -21.45 2.72
N PHE A 139 -3.76 -20.52 2.71
CA PHE A 139 -4.02 -19.08 2.82
C PHE A 139 -4.89 -18.56 1.66
N ALA A 140 -4.80 -19.15 0.48
CA ALA A 140 -5.59 -18.76 -0.69
C ALA A 140 -7.11 -18.79 -0.41
N GLU A 141 -7.57 -19.83 0.28
CA GLU A 141 -8.99 -20.07 0.54
C GLU A 141 -9.51 -19.40 1.83
N ARG A 142 -8.61 -18.99 2.71
CA ARG A 142 -8.99 -18.31 3.96
C ARG A 142 -9.42 -16.88 3.67
N PHE A 143 -10.34 -16.35 4.48
CA PHE A 143 -10.75 -14.95 4.39
C PHE A 143 -9.61 -14.02 4.76
N VAL A 144 -9.55 -12.87 4.06
CA VAL A 144 -8.45 -11.91 4.22
C VAL A 144 -8.26 -11.53 5.69
N ASN A 145 -7.14 -11.96 6.26
CA ASN A 145 -6.71 -11.72 7.64
C ASN A 145 -7.68 -12.21 8.75
N PHE A 146 -8.86 -12.72 8.42
CA PHE A 146 -9.86 -13.13 9.41
C PHE A 146 -9.42 -14.42 10.14
N GLY A 147 -9.35 -14.32 11.45
CA GLY A 147 -8.88 -15.42 12.30
C GLY A 147 -7.40 -15.76 12.14
N PHE A 148 -6.62 -14.89 11.51
CA PHE A 148 -5.17 -15.07 11.40
C PHE A 148 -4.48 -14.62 12.68
N SER A 149 -3.46 -15.37 13.10
CA SER A 149 -2.51 -14.91 14.10
C SER A 149 -1.72 -13.68 13.60
N GLY A 150 -1.09 -12.94 14.50
CA GLY A 150 -0.28 -11.80 14.12
C GLY A 150 0.83 -12.13 13.11
N GLY A 151 1.45 -13.32 13.25
CA GLY A 151 2.45 -13.79 12.29
C GLY A 151 1.87 -14.15 10.93
N GLU A 152 0.69 -14.78 10.88
CA GLU A 152 -0.01 -15.07 9.63
C GLU A 152 -0.47 -13.81 8.92
N LYS A 153 -0.96 -12.78 9.66
CA LYS A 153 -1.31 -11.47 9.08
C LYS A 153 -0.11 -10.83 8.39
N LYS A 154 1.06 -10.87 9.00
CA LYS A 154 2.29 -10.34 8.39
C LYS A 154 2.72 -11.12 7.15
N ARG A 155 2.62 -12.44 7.17
CA ARG A 155 2.89 -13.26 5.97
C ARG A 155 1.90 -12.95 4.86
N ASN A 156 0.61 -12.71 5.20
CA ASN A 156 -0.40 -12.35 4.22
C ASN A 156 -0.12 -10.98 3.59
N GLU A 157 0.38 -10.00 4.35
CA GLU A 157 0.85 -8.72 3.80
C GLU A 157 2.03 -8.90 2.84
N ILE A 158 2.97 -9.79 3.19
CA ILE A 158 4.10 -10.11 2.30
C ILE A 158 3.60 -10.78 1.02
N LEU A 159 2.58 -11.65 1.10
CA LEU A 159 1.95 -12.25 -0.08
C LEU A 159 1.31 -11.17 -0.97
N GLN A 160 0.56 -10.25 -0.38
CA GLN A 160 -0.03 -9.12 -1.10
C GLN A 160 1.05 -8.29 -1.81
N LEU A 161 2.13 -7.96 -1.10
CA LEU A 161 3.27 -7.23 -1.66
C LEU A 161 3.91 -7.98 -2.84
N ALA A 162 4.15 -9.29 -2.69
CA ALA A 162 4.80 -10.12 -3.69
C ALA A 162 3.98 -10.27 -4.97
N ILE A 163 2.63 -10.31 -4.85
CA ILE A 163 1.76 -10.55 -6.00
C ILE A 163 1.34 -9.25 -6.72
N MET A 164 1.19 -8.14 -5.97
CA MET A 164 0.83 -6.84 -6.53
C MET A 164 2.02 -6.10 -7.15
N GLU A 165 3.25 -6.47 -6.83
CA GLU A 165 4.50 -5.89 -7.35
C GLU A 165 4.45 -4.36 -7.39
N PRO A 166 4.29 -3.70 -6.23
CA PRO A 166 4.18 -2.26 -6.19
C PRO A 166 5.49 -1.57 -6.58
N ARG A 167 5.38 -0.34 -7.06
CA ARG A 167 6.53 0.53 -7.36
C ARG A 167 7.09 1.21 -6.12
N LEU A 168 6.25 1.45 -5.13
CA LEU A 168 6.61 1.99 -3.82
C LEU A 168 5.87 1.20 -2.74
N ALA A 169 6.60 0.62 -1.80
CA ALA A 169 6.06 0.00 -0.60
C ALA A 169 6.45 0.84 0.64
N ILE A 170 5.47 1.08 1.52
CA ILE A 170 5.61 1.84 2.77
C ILE A 170 5.22 0.95 3.93
#